data_84de44693aa9b86a3c859ff3ba494804
#
_entry.id   84de44693aa9b86a3c859ff3ba494804
#
_cell.length_a   1.000
_cell.length_b   1.000
_cell.length_c   1.000
_cell.angle_alpha   90.00
_cell.angle_beta   90.00
_cell.angle_gamma   90.00
#
_symmetry.space_group_name_H-M   'P 1'
#
loop_
_entity.id
_entity.type
_entity.pdbx_description
1 polymer ?
#
loop_
_entity_poly.entity_id
_entity_poly.type
_entity_poly.pdbx_seq_one_letter_code
_entity_poly.pdbx_strand_id
1 'polypeptide(L)'
;GSIIALNLSISVANAAANEVRVAFFLEWATPNQEDKVKQTFDKALGVPVKWTNFATGGEMTEAMLSGDIDISYSQGLTPFVNAVNAKAPIKLVDIAVIYGMGGTTCVAAKGIDKGNASSKLDGQKVAVPLGTMADYVFKETMRVVGADISKMKVVDMIPEDGSAAFVNG
;
A
#
# COMPACT_ATOMS: atom_id res chain seq x y z
N GLY A 1 -44.95 -36.39 27.35
CA GLY A 1 -44.57 -35.04 26.96
C GLY A 1 -43.56 -35.13 25.83
N SER A 2 -43.98 -34.84 24.57
CA SER A 2 -43.10 -34.79 23.40
C SER A 2 -42.48 -33.41 23.32
N ILE A 3 -41.15 -33.35 23.34
CA ILE A 3 -40.39 -32.11 23.10
C ILE A 3 -40.20 -32.00 21.57
N ILE A 4 -40.88 -31.03 20.96
CA ILE A 4 -40.65 -30.66 19.57
C ILE A 4 -39.43 -29.74 19.54
N ALA A 5 -38.28 -30.23 19.08
CA ALA A 5 -37.09 -29.41 18.82
C ALA A 5 -37.33 -28.59 17.52
N LEU A 6 -37.52 -27.30 17.67
CA LEU A 6 -37.63 -26.36 16.58
C LEU A 6 -36.21 -26.05 16.06
N ASN A 7 -35.83 -26.71 14.94
CA ASN A 7 -34.58 -26.38 14.24
C ASN A 7 -34.80 -25.05 13.47
N LEU A 8 -34.31 -23.93 14.06
CA LEU A 8 -34.16 -22.67 13.35
C LEU A 8 -32.95 -22.78 12.43
N SER A 9 -33.17 -23.09 11.17
CA SER A 9 -32.16 -22.94 10.13
C SER A 9 -32.01 -21.45 9.84
N ILE A 10 -30.97 -20.83 10.40
CA ILE A 10 -30.58 -19.46 10.02
C ILE A 10 -29.97 -19.57 8.62
N SER A 11 -30.77 -19.32 7.60
CA SER A 11 -30.25 -19.06 6.27
C SER A 11 -29.53 -17.72 6.33
N VAL A 12 -28.20 -17.74 6.36
CA VAL A 12 -27.41 -16.55 6.05
C VAL A 12 -27.65 -16.30 4.57
N ALA A 13 -28.61 -15.44 4.26
CA ALA A 13 -28.77 -14.92 2.91
C ALA A 13 -27.48 -14.16 2.60
N ASN A 14 -26.61 -14.76 1.78
CA ASN A 14 -25.51 -14.06 1.14
C ASN A 14 -26.16 -13.04 0.21
N ALA A 15 -26.44 -11.84 0.69
CA ALA A 15 -26.84 -10.74 -0.16
C ALA A 15 -25.70 -10.54 -1.16
N ALA A 16 -25.94 -10.78 -2.44
CA ALA A 16 -24.98 -10.46 -3.48
C ALA A 16 -24.58 -9.00 -3.30
N ALA A 17 -23.29 -8.74 -3.25
CA ALA A 17 -22.79 -7.38 -3.10
C ALA A 17 -23.34 -6.53 -4.25
N ASN A 18 -23.96 -5.39 -3.93
CA ASN A 18 -24.49 -4.48 -4.94
C ASN A 18 -23.39 -3.71 -5.68
N GLU A 19 -22.16 -3.74 -5.17
CA GLU A 19 -20.97 -3.11 -5.72
C GLU A 19 -19.72 -3.77 -5.12
N VAL A 20 -18.57 -3.59 -5.76
CA VAL A 20 -17.25 -3.95 -5.23
C VAL A 20 -16.42 -2.69 -5.05
N ARG A 21 -15.89 -2.46 -3.86
CA ARG A 21 -15.10 -1.27 -3.52
C ARG A 21 -13.63 -1.62 -3.55
N VAL A 22 -12.86 -0.93 -4.41
CA VAL A 22 -11.46 -1.24 -4.70
C VAL A 22 -10.57 -0.06 -4.39
N ALA A 23 -9.57 -0.26 -3.54
CA ALA A 23 -8.49 0.69 -3.31
C ALA A 23 -7.43 0.57 -4.42
N PHE A 24 -6.87 1.69 -4.86
CA PHE A 24 -5.81 1.74 -5.87
C PHE A 24 -4.90 2.95 -5.67
N PHE A 25 -3.77 2.98 -6.38
CA PHE A 25 -2.89 4.14 -6.46
C PHE A 25 -3.06 4.84 -7.79
N LEU A 26 -3.43 6.12 -7.78
CA LEU A 26 -3.62 6.91 -9.00
C LEU A 26 -2.28 7.23 -9.68
N GLU A 27 -1.26 7.54 -8.90
CA GLU A 27 0.05 7.98 -9.38
C GLU A 27 0.91 6.84 -9.91
N TRP A 28 0.49 5.60 -9.70
CA TRP A 28 1.21 4.43 -10.16
C TRP A 28 0.54 3.81 -11.40
N ALA A 29 1.25 3.84 -12.54
CA ALA A 29 0.75 3.35 -13.83
C ALA A 29 0.71 1.81 -13.86
N THR A 30 -0.25 1.23 -13.19
CA THR A 30 -0.53 -0.20 -13.13
C THR A 30 -1.68 -0.58 -14.09
N PRO A 31 -1.80 -1.85 -14.53
CA PRO A 31 -2.81 -2.30 -15.52
C PRO A 31 -4.25 -1.94 -15.15
N ASN A 32 -4.58 -1.91 -13.87
CA ASN A 32 -5.92 -1.57 -13.41
C ASN A 32 -6.39 -0.15 -13.83
N GLN A 33 -5.49 0.75 -14.19
CA GLN A 33 -5.85 2.07 -14.69
C GLN A 33 -6.63 1.96 -16.01
N GLU A 34 -6.21 1.07 -16.90
CA GLU A 34 -6.92 0.78 -18.13
C GLU A 34 -8.25 0.09 -17.86
N ASP A 35 -8.26 -0.92 -17.00
CA ASP A 35 -9.46 -1.66 -16.63
C ASP A 35 -10.52 -0.77 -15.98
N LYS A 36 -10.09 0.17 -15.14
CA LYS A 36 -10.96 1.17 -14.52
C LYS A 36 -11.65 2.04 -15.58
N VAL A 37 -10.90 2.54 -16.57
CA VAL A 37 -11.46 3.38 -17.65
C VAL A 37 -12.41 2.57 -18.54
N LYS A 38 -12.05 1.35 -18.89
CA LYS A 38 -12.85 0.46 -19.74
C LYS A 38 -13.99 -0.24 -19.00
N GLN A 39 -14.05 -0.11 -17.69
CA GLN A 39 -15.00 -0.83 -16.82
C GLN A 39 -14.95 -2.36 -17.06
N THR A 40 -13.75 -2.91 -17.20
CA THR A 40 -13.55 -4.33 -17.49
C THR A 40 -14.05 -5.21 -16.35
N PHE A 41 -13.73 -4.81 -15.10
CA PHE A 41 -14.17 -5.58 -13.93
C PHE A 41 -15.66 -5.44 -13.66
N ASP A 42 -16.26 -4.27 -13.88
CA ASP A 42 -17.72 -4.07 -13.78
C ASP A 42 -18.46 -5.03 -14.71
N LYS A 43 -17.99 -5.13 -15.97
CA LYS A 43 -18.58 -6.02 -16.97
C LYS A 43 -18.42 -7.50 -16.62
N ALA A 44 -17.24 -7.86 -16.08
CA ALA A 44 -16.96 -9.26 -15.73
C ALA A 44 -17.72 -9.71 -14.48
N LEU A 45 -17.89 -8.83 -13.51
CA LEU A 45 -18.55 -9.12 -12.22
C LEU A 45 -20.08 -8.92 -12.28
N GLY A 46 -20.57 -8.14 -13.25
CA GLY A 46 -21.98 -7.80 -13.34
C GLY A 46 -22.48 -6.82 -12.26
N VAL A 47 -21.56 -6.18 -11.54
CA VAL A 47 -21.84 -5.17 -10.53
C VAL A 47 -20.87 -3.99 -10.69
N PRO A 48 -21.24 -2.78 -10.26
CA PRO A 48 -20.34 -1.62 -10.29
C PRO A 48 -19.09 -1.85 -9.45
N VAL A 49 -17.94 -1.42 -9.96
CA VAL A 49 -16.67 -1.35 -9.23
C VAL A 49 -16.36 0.10 -8.87
N LYS A 50 -16.35 0.39 -7.59
CA LYS A 50 -15.98 1.71 -7.06
C LYS A 50 -14.52 1.77 -6.71
N TRP A 51 -13.80 2.66 -7.38
CA TRP A 51 -12.37 2.86 -7.19
C TRP A 51 -12.10 4.05 -6.27
N THR A 52 -11.33 3.83 -5.20
CA THR A 52 -10.90 4.88 -4.27
C THR A 52 -9.37 4.96 -4.29
N ASN A 53 -8.84 6.16 -4.56
CA ASN A 53 -7.41 6.42 -4.52
C ASN A 53 -6.92 6.55 -3.08
N PHE A 54 -5.76 5.97 -2.82
CA PHE A 54 -5.04 6.09 -1.54
C PHE A 54 -3.59 6.50 -1.79
N ALA A 55 -2.97 7.14 -0.82
CA ALA A 55 -1.57 7.54 -0.91
C ALA A 55 -0.60 6.41 -0.48
N THR A 56 -1.03 5.54 0.44
CA THR A 56 -0.18 4.47 0.99
C THR A 56 -0.92 3.14 1.15
N GLY A 57 -0.17 2.04 1.15
CA GLY A 57 -0.73 0.72 1.42
C GLY A 57 -1.21 0.52 2.86
N GLY A 58 -0.70 1.31 3.81
CA GLY A 58 -1.19 1.34 5.19
C GLY A 58 -2.63 1.85 5.26
N GLU A 59 -2.90 2.98 4.61
CA GLU A 59 -4.26 3.54 4.51
C GLU A 59 -5.24 2.57 3.83
N MET A 60 -4.80 1.86 2.78
CA MET A 60 -5.61 0.81 2.15
C MET A 60 -5.97 -0.30 3.15
N THR A 61 -5.01 -0.72 3.98
CA THR A 61 -5.26 -1.73 5.03
C THR A 61 -6.29 -1.22 6.04
N GLU A 62 -6.17 0.01 6.51
CA GLU A 62 -7.12 0.61 7.45
C GLU A 62 -8.53 0.67 6.87
N ALA A 63 -8.65 1.07 5.60
CA ALA A 63 -9.93 1.12 4.90
C ALA A 63 -10.54 -0.28 4.68
N MET A 64 -9.73 -1.33 4.52
CA MET A 64 -10.22 -2.71 4.50
C MET A 64 -10.70 -3.16 5.88
N LEU A 65 -9.98 -2.79 6.94
CA LEU A 65 -10.35 -3.16 8.32
C LEU A 65 -11.60 -2.44 8.81
N SER A 66 -11.83 -1.20 8.36
CA SER A 66 -13.08 -0.45 8.64
C SER A 66 -14.28 -0.97 7.86
N GLY A 67 -14.06 -1.76 6.81
CA GLY A 67 -15.10 -2.26 5.92
C GLY A 67 -15.49 -1.31 4.80
N ASP A 68 -14.71 -0.25 4.57
CA ASP A 68 -14.95 0.71 3.48
C ASP A 68 -14.44 0.20 2.12
N ILE A 69 -13.47 -0.72 2.12
CA ILE A 69 -12.84 -1.31 0.94
C ILE A 69 -12.90 -2.83 1.02
N ASP A 70 -13.25 -3.47 -0.08
CA ASP A 70 -13.33 -4.92 -0.22
C ASP A 70 -12.02 -5.53 -0.75
N ILE A 71 -11.37 -4.83 -1.70
CA ILE A 71 -10.15 -5.28 -2.38
C ILE A 71 -9.15 -4.13 -2.43
N SER A 72 -7.92 -4.39 -2.00
CA SER A 72 -6.78 -3.48 -2.19
C SER A 72 -5.96 -3.95 -3.39
N TYR A 73 -6.02 -3.21 -4.49
CA TYR A 73 -5.30 -3.53 -5.71
C TYR A 73 -3.90 -2.92 -5.70
N SER A 74 -2.90 -3.75 -5.96
CA SER A 74 -1.49 -3.35 -5.99
C SER A 74 -0.93 -2.82 -4.66
N GLN A 75 -1.51 -3.18 -3.53
CA GLN A 75 -0.90 -2.90 -2.23
C GLN A 75 0.50 -3.53 -2.17
N GLY A 76 1.48 -2.76 -1.70
CA GLY A 76 2.86 -3.24 -1.59
C GLY A 76 3.00 -4.43 -0.64
N LEU A 77 4.02 -5.26 -0.87
CA LEU A 77 4.29 -6.42 -0.01
C LEU A 77 4.53 -6.02 1.45
N THR A 78 5.26 -4.95 1.72
CA THR A 78 5.56 -4.50 3.08
C THR A 78 4.31 -4.14 3.90
N PRO A 79 3.37 -3.30 3.43
CA PRO A 79 2.12 -3.05 4.14
C PRO A 79 1.30 -4.33 4.37
N PHE A 80 1.25 -5.22 3.39
CA PHE A 80 0.56 -6.50 3.54
C PHE A 80 1.19 -7.37 4.63
N VAL A 81 2.52 -7.53 4.63
CA VAL A 81 3.24 -8.31 5.66
C VAL A 81 3.04 -7.70 7.05
N ASN A 82 3.11 -6.38 7.17
CA ASN A 82 2.84 -5.69 8.44
C ASN A 82 1.43 -5.97 8.95
N ALA A 83 0.43 -5.91 8.08
CA ALA A 83 -0.96 -6.20 8.42
C ALA A 83 -1.15 -7.66 8.87
N VAL A 84 -0.55 -8.62 8.15
CA VAL A 84 -0.63 -10.05 8.51
C VAL A 84 0.07 -10.33 9.84
N ASN A 85 1.24 -9.72 10.09
CA ASN A 85 1.94 -9.83 11.36
C ASN A 85 1.13 -9.24 12.51
N ALA A 86 0.35 -8.19 12.26
CA ALA A 86 -0.61 -7.63 13.20
C ALA A 86 -1.92 -8.44 13.28
N LYS A 87 -1.99 -9.61 12.62
CA LYS A 87 -3.15 -10.51 12.59
C LYS A 87 -4.41 -9.88 11.99
N ALA A 88 -4.26 -8.93 11.08
CA ALA A 88 -5.37 -8.40 10.30
C ALA A 88 -6.05 -9.51 9.47
N PRO A 89 -7.38 -9.58 9.42
CA PRO A 89 -8.11 -10.65 8.72
C PRO A 89 -8.16 -10.40 7.20
N ILE A 90 -7.00 -10.16 6.60
CA ILE A 90 -6.84 -9.95 5.16
C ILE A 90 -6.09 -11.11 4.52
N LYS A 91 -6.29 -11.30 3.22
CA LYS A 91 -5.66 -12.39 2.45
C LYS A 91 -5.07 -11.85 1.16
N LEU A 92 -3.89 -12.34 0.80
CA LEU A 92 -3.38 -12.21 -0.56
C LEU A 92 -4.17 -13.16 -1.48
N VAL A 93 -4.78 -12.61 -2.51
CA VAL A 93 -5.56 -13.41 -3.48
C VAL A 93 -4.83 -13.59 -4.80
N ASP A 94 -4.00 -12.60 -5.19
CA ASP A 94 -3.18 -12.66 -6.40
C ASP A 94 -2.05 -11.63 -6.35
N ILE A 95 -1.10 -11.72 -7.30
CA ILE A 95 -0.01 -10.78 -7.51
C ILE A 95 -0.34 -9.96 -8.76
N ALA A 96 -0.84 -8.75 -8.56
CA ALA A 96 -1.27 -7.88 -9.65
C ALA A 96 -0.10 -7.32 -10.48
N VAL A 97 1.05 -7.06 -9.84
CA VAL A 97 2.22 -6.42 -10.48
C VAL A 97 3.51 -6.99 -9.93
N ILE A 98 4.45 -7.29 -10.84
CA ILE A 98 5.84 -7.58 -10.52
C ILE A 98 6.70 -6.56 -11.25
N TYR A 99 7.63 -5.91 -10.55
CA TYR A 99 8.57 -4.98 -11.14
C TYR A 99 10.01 -5.31 -10.72
N GLY A 100 10.95 -4.96 -11.59
CA GLY A 100 12.37 -5.19 -11.33
C GLY A 100 12.97 -4.17 -10.35
N MET A 101 14.22 -4.41 -9.94
CA MET A 101 14.96 -3.57 -8.98
C MET A 101 15.09 -2.10 -9.39
N GLY A 102 14.99 -1.77 -10.69
CA GLY A 102 15.00 -0.39 -11.18
C GLY A 102 13.70 0.39 -10.91
N GLY A 103 12.64 -0.29 -10.46
CA GLY A 103 11.34 0.35 -10.12
C GLY A 103 11.32 1.06 -8.76
N THR A 104 12.39 0.93 -7.97
CA THR A 104 12.50 1.57 -6.66
C THR A 104 13.76 2.41 -6.61
N THR A 105 13.61 3.72 -6.51
CA THR A 105 14.72 4.68 -6.51
C THR A 105 14.61 5.66 -5.35
N CYS A 106 15.76 6.07 -4.83
CA CYS A 106 15.86 7.20 -3.91
C CYS A 106 16.34 8.42 -4.68
N VAL A 107 15.75 9.57 -4.40
CA VAL A 107 16.23 10.87 -4.89
C VAL A 107 17.04 11.54 -3.78
N ALA A 108 18.26 11.92 -4.10
CA ALA A 108 19.15 12.58 -3.17
C ALA A 108 19.50 13.98 -3.67
N ALA A 109 19.81 14.88 -2.74
CA ALA A 109 20.29 16.21 -3.06
C ALA A 109 21.62 16.14 -3.84
N LYS A 110 21.88 17.15 -4.67
CA LYS A 110 23.10 17.24 -5.49
C LYS A 110 24.36 17.06 -4.63
N GLY A 111 25.23 16.17 -5.06
CA GLY A 111 26.49 15.86 -4.38
C GLY A 111 26.40 14.76 -3.33
N ILE A 112 25.23 14.11 -3.18
CA ILE A 112 25.09 12.88 -2.40
C ILE A 112 25.00 11.71 -3.36
N ASP A 113 25.84 10.70 -3.17
CA ASP A 113 25.88 9.46 -3.94
C ASP A 113 26.21 8.27 -3.02
N LYS A 114 26.24 7.06 -3.57
CA LYS A 114 26.50 5.84 -2.79
C LYS A 114 27.89 5.84 -2.10
N GLY A 115 28.88 6.57 -2.62
CA GLY A 115 30.23 6.60 -2.08
C GLY A 115 30.37 7.53 -0.87
N ASN A 116 29.46 8.49 -0.70
CA ASN A 116 29.53 9.48 0.37
C ASN A 116 28.26 9.55 1.25
N ALA A 117 27.22 8.77 0.92
CA ALA A 117 25.95 8.78 1.67
C ALA A 117 26.13 8.50 3.16
N SER A 118 27.07 7.60 3.53
CA SER A 118 27.34 7.24 4.93
C SER A 118 27.76 8.43 5.82
N SER A 119 28.31 9.49 5.23
CA SER A 119 28.72 10.68 5.98
C SER A 119 27.88 11.91 5.67
N LYS A 120 27.44 12.07 4.43
CA LYS A 120 26.70 13.26 4.02
C LYS A 120 25.23 13.27 4.42
N LEU A 121 24.68 12.12 4.78
CA LEU A 121 23.30 12.02 5.28
C LEU A 121 23.17 12.28 6.78
N ASP A 122 24.27 12.33 7.52
CA ASP A 122 24.25 12.67 8.95
C ASP A 122 23.61 14.05 9.17
N GLY A 123 22.57 14.11 10.02
CA GLY A 123 21.83 15.33 10.32
C GLY A 123 20.84 15.80 9.24
N GLN A 124 20.80 15.15 8.07
CA GLN A 124 19.90 15.53 7.00
C GLN A 124 18.45 15.10 7.27
N LYS A 125 17.50 15.84 6.68
CA LYS A 125 16.09 15.46 6.66
C LYS A 125 15.87 14.44 5.53
N VAL A 126 15.16 13.36 5.83
CA VAL A 126 14.80 12.31 4.87
C VAL A 126 13.29 12.09 4.93
N ALA A 127 12.60 12.38 3.84
CA ALA A 127 11.18 12.11 3.71
C ALA A 127 10.96 10.69 3.18
N VAL A 128 10.15 9.90 3.88
CA VAL A 128 9.79 8.54 3.48
C VAL A 128 8.43 8.16 4.06
N PRO A 129 7.53 7.53 3.30
CA PRO A 129 6.27 7.03 3.86
C PRO A 129 6.55 5.77 4.69
N LEU A 130 6.47 5.90 6.01
CA LEU A 130 6.80 4.82 6.94
C LEU A 130 5.88 3.60 6.79
N GLY A 131 6.43 2.42 7.03
CA GLY A 131 5.69 1.15 6.93
C GLY A 131 5.38 0.68 5.51
N THR A 132 5.87 1.40 4.50
CA THR A 132 5.68 1.05 3.08
C THR A 132 6.89 0.30 2.50
N MET A 133 6.78 -0.11 1.23
CA MET A 133 7.92 -0.66 0.49
C MET A 133 9.06 0.37 0.38
N ALA A 134 8.76 1.66 0.24
CA ALA A 134 9.76 2.71 0.19
C ALA A 134 10.56 2.81 1.50
N ASP A 135 9.90 2.67 2.64
CA ASP A 135 10.55 2.61 3.96
C ASP A 135 11.50 1.40 4.06
N TYR A 136 11.04 0.23 3.64
CA TYR A 136 11.88 -0.97 3.62
C TYR A 136 13.12 -0.77 2.74
N VAL A 137 12.93 -0.29 1.52
CA VAL A 137 14.03 -0.06 0.58
C VAL A 137 14.99 1.02 1.09
N PHE A 138 14.48 2.09 1.68
CA PHE A 138 15.29 3.12 2.33
C PHE A 138 16.21 2.49 3.40
N LYS A 139 15.65 1.74 4.34
CA LYS A 139 16.40 1.09 5.41
C LYS A 139 17.48 0.13 4.88
N GLU A 140 17.12 -0.69 3.89
CA GLU A 140 18.08 -1.60 3.26
C GLU A 140 19.16 -0.86 2.47
N THR A 141 18.81 0.20 1.77
CA THR A 141 19.80 1.04 1.07
C THR A 141 20.79 1.67 2.06
N MET A 142 20.31 2.23 3.16
CA MET A 142 21.17 2.80 4.19
C MET A 142 22.10 1.75 4.80
N ARG A 143 21.59 0.55 5.05
CA ARG A 143 22.39 -0.57 5.52
C ARG A 143 23.52 -0.93 4.54
N VAL A 144 23.22 -0.99 3.25
CA VAL A 144 24.19 -1.34 2.20
C VAL A 144 25.26 -0.28 2.03
N VAL A 145 24.91 1.01 2.08
CA VAL A 145 25.87 2.11 1.96
C VAL A 145 26.57 2.46 3.28
N GLY A 146 26.27 1.77 4.37
CA GLY A 146 26.85 1.99 5.69
C GLY A 146 26.44 3.30 6.35
N ALA A 147 25.27 3.84 6.01
CA ALA A 147 24.73 5.05 6.61
C ALA A 147 23.92 4.75 7.88
N ASP A 148 24.09 5.55 8.91
CA ASP A 148 23.40 5.40 10.20
C ASP A 148 22.10 6.22 10.23
N ILE A 149 20.95 5.52 10.09
CA ILE A 149 19.63 6.16 10.10
C ILE A 149 19.35 6.93 11.39
N SER A 150 19.92 6.50 12.53
CA SER A 150 19.71 7.18 13.81
C SER A 150 20.27 8.61 13.84
N LYS A 151 21.18 8.94 12.94
CA LYS A 151 21.74 10.27 12.76
C LYS A 151 20.97 11.15 11.79
N MET A 152 19.96 10.61 11.13
CA MET A 152 19.12 11.32 10.17
C MET A 152 17.84 11.82 10.85
N LYS A 153 17.22 12.84 10.27
CA LYS A 153 15.89 13.31 10.67
C LYS A 153 14.86 12.70 9.71
N VAL A 154 14.44 11.47 10.00
CA VAL A 154 13.45 10.80 9.19
C VAL A 154 12.07 11.40 9.47
N VAL A 155 11.38 11.82 8.41
CA VAL A 155 10.06 12.45 8.45
C VAL A 155 9.10 11.57 7.66
N ASP A 156 7.99 11.18 8.31
CA ASP A 156 6.92 10.45 7.64
C ASP A 156 6.17 11.39 6.70
N MET A 157 6.26 11.13 5.40
CA MET A 157 5.58 11.91 4.37
C MET A 157 5.14 11.01 3.23
N ILE A 158 3.94 11.25 2.72
CA ILE A 158 3.50 10.66 1.45
C ILE A 158 4.39 11.16 0.30
N PRO A 159 4.52 10.42 -0.82
CA PRO A 159 5.45 10.77 -1.90
C PRO A 159 5.26 12.17 -2.48
N GLU A 160 4.02 12.62 -2.60
CA GLU A 160 3.66 13.95 -3.11
C GLU A 160 4.19 15.07 -2.20
N ASP A 161 3.92 14.98 -0.90
CA ASP A 161 4.39 15.96 0.10
C ASP A 161 5.91 15.93 0.22
N GLY A 162 6.52 14.73 0.21
CA GLY A 162 7.96 14.56 0.23
C GLY A 162 8.65 15.20 -0.98
N SER A 163 8.05 15.06 -2.17
CA SER A 163 8.53 15.70 -3.39
C SER A 163 8.46 17.24 -3.30
N ALA A 164 7.34 17.77 -2.85
CA ALA A 164 7.15 19.21 -2.68
C ALA A 164 8.13 19.77 -1.64
N ALA A 165 8.30 19.10 -0.49
CA ALA A 165 9.25 19.50 0.54
C ALA A 165 10.70 19.47 0.02
N PHE A 166 11.07 18.45 -0.77
CA PHE A 166 12.42 18.31 -1.32
C PHE A 166 12.77 19.43 -2.31
N VAL A 167 11.83 19.85 -3.15
CA VAL A 167 12.04 20.96 -4.11
C VAL A 167 12.18 22.30 -3.40
N ASN A 168 11.50 22.49 -2.29
CA ASN A 168 11.50 23.75 -1.53
C ASN A 168 12.62 23.84 -0.47
N GLY A 169 13.43 22.80 -0.25
CA GLY A 169 14.51 22.74 0.75
C GLY A 169 14.02 22.32 2.12
#